data_501544dd8cabb8438ddfe3d7527e178a
#
_entry.id   501544dd8cabb8438ddfe3d7527e178a
#
_cell.length_a   1.000
_cell.length_b   1.000
_cell.length_c   1.000
_cell.angle_alpha   90.00
_cell.angle_beta   90.00
_cell.angle_gamma   90.00
#
_symmetry.space_group_name_H-M   'P 1'
#
loop_
_entity.id
_entity.type
_entity.pdbx_description
1 polymer ?
#
loop_
_entity_poly.entity_id
_entity_poly.type
_entity_poly.pdbx_seq_one_letter_code
_entity_poly.pdbx_strand_id
1 'polypeptide(L)'
;MDVITERIYDYEIGMIVTPDATEEELSSIIDKVNTLITDSAGSFKEADIRGVKRMLHPIRKFREGLYVFLQFSIESNKVSVINNHLNINQSVLRYLITRL
;
A
#
# COMPACT_ATOMS: atom_id res chain seq x y z
N MET A 1 5.54 -17.49 32.31
CA MET A 1 6.43 -16.90 31.30
C MET A 1 5.64 -15.93 30.43
N ASP A 2 6.15 -14.77 30.32
CA ASP A 2 5.47 -13.78 29.52
C ASP A 2 5.86 -13.94 28.07
N VAL A 3 4.87 -13.97 27.22
CA VAL A 3 5.08 -13.95 25.79
C VAL A 3 4.85 -12.52 25.31
N ILE A 4 5.89 -11.96 24.74
CA ILE A 4 5.76 -10.65 24.12
C ILE A 4 5.09 -10.85 22.79
N THR A 5 3.85 -10.42 22.70
CA THR A 5 3.08 -10.51 21.47
C THR A 5 3.02 -9.13 20.86
N GLU A 6 3.43 -9.03 19.60
CA GLU A 6 3.27 -7.79 18.88
C GLU A 6 1.79 -7.48 18.74
N ARG A 7 1.48 -6.21 18.91
CA ARG A 7 0.09 -5.77 18.81
C ARG A 7 -0.30 -5.63 17.35
N ILE A 8 -1.56 -5.95 17.08
CA ILE A 8 -2.17 -5.77 15.78
C ILE A 8 -2.82 -4.40 15.75
N TYR A 9 -2.50 -3.64 14.73
CA TYR A 9 -3.07 -2.32 14.52
C TYR A 9 -3.71 -2.21 13.16
N ASP A 10 -4.58 -1.24 13.03
CA ASP A 10 -5.17 -0.88 11.75
C ASP A 10 -4.28 0.14 11.07
N TYR A 11 -4.03 -0.09 9.79
CA TYR A 11 -3.19 0.77 8.96
C TYR A 11 -3.89 1.15 7.68
N GLU A 12 -3.42 2.25 7.12
CA GLU A 12 -3.83 2.66 5.79
C GLU A 12 -2.60 2.95 4.96
N ILE A 13 -2.60 2.45 3.72
CA ILE A 13 -1.60 2.84 2.73
C ILE A 13 -2.26 3.83 1.81
N GLY A 14 -1.71 5.05 1.75
CA GLY A 14 -2.05 5.99 0.69
C GLY A 14 -0.94 5.92 -0.34
N MET A 15 -1.26 5.57 -1.58
CA MET A 15 -0.24 5.49 -2.62
C MET A 15 -0.67 6.18 -3.90
N ILE A 16 0.33 6.63 -4.64
CA ILE A 16 0.16 7.21 -5.96
C ILE A 16 0.86 6.28 -6.93
N VAL A 17 0.09 5.73 -7.85
CA VAL A 17 0.58 4.81 -8.88
C VAL A 17 0.69 5.59 -10.18
N THR A 18 1.56 5.16 -11.10
CA THR A 18 1.70 5.79 -12.40
C THR A 18 0.35 5.87 -13.10
N PRO A 19 0.00 7.02 -13.72
CA PRO A 19 -1.34 7.20 -14.28
C PRO A 19 -1.63 6.33 -15.50
N ASP A 20 -0.58 5.78 -16.11
CA ASP A 20 -0.70 4.89 -17.26
C ASP A 20 -0.77 3.41 -16.87
N ALA A 21 -0.82 3.12 -15.58
CA ALA A 21 -0.95 1.75 -15.10
C ALA A 21 -2.28 1.14 -15.59
N THR A 22 -2.20 -0.06 -16.13
CA THR A 22 -3.40 -0.78 -16.54
C THR A 22 -4.13 -1.34 -15.33
N GLU A 23 -5.39 -1.74 -15.52
CA GLU A 23 -6.15 -2.38 -14.46
C GLU A 23 -5.45 -3.64 -13.96
N GLU A 24 -4.81 -4.38 -14.86
CA GLU A 24 -4.06 -5.58 -14.50
C GLU A 24 -2.86 -5.25 -13.63
N GLU A 25 -2.12 -4.20 -13.98
CA GLU A 25 -0.98 -3.76 -13.18
C GLU A 25 -1.41 -3.31 -11.80
N LEU A 26 -2.50 -2.54 -11.72
CA LEU A 26 -3.03 -2.08 -10.44
C LEU A 26 -3.51 -3.25 -9.59
N SER A 27 -4.24 -4.19 -10.19
CA SER A 27 -4.69 -5.39 -9.49
C SER A 27 -3.52 -6.20 -8.99
N SER A 28 -2.45 -6.30 -9.76
CA SER A 28 -1.25 -7.02 -9.36
C SER A 28 -0.61 -6.40 -8.11
N ILE A 29 -0.54 -5.07 -8.05
CA ILE A 29 0.00 -4.37 -6.88
C ILE A 29 -0.87 -4.65 -5.65
N ILE A 30 -2.18 -4.51 -5.79
CA ILE A 30 -3.12 -4.73 -4.68
C ILE A 30 -3.10 -6.19 -4.23
N ASP A 31 -3.11 -7.12 -5.16
CA ASP A 31 -3.09 -8.55 -4.85
C ASP A 31 -1.80 -8.94 -4.12
N LYS A 32 -0.68 -8.38 -4.54
CA LYS A 32 0.60 -8.65 -3.88
C LYS A 32 0.60 -8.14 -2.44
N VAL A 33 0.08 -6.94 -2.22
CA VAL A 33 -0.04 -6.39 -0.86
C VAL A 33 -0.96 -7.28 -0.03
N ASN A 34 -2.10 -7.69 -0.59
CA ASN A 34 -3.03 -8.58 0.09
C ASN A 34 -2.35 -9.89 0.49
N THR A 35 -1.57 -10.48 -0.42
CA THR A 35 -0.84 -11.72 -0.16
C THR A 35 0.16 -11.53 0.97
N LEU A 36 0.92 -10.45 0.97
CA LEU A 36 1.88 -10.15 2.02
C LEU A 36 1.20 -10.00 3.38
N ILE A 37 0.06 -9.33 3.41
CA ILE A 37 -0.73 -9.15 4.64
C ILE A 37 -1.23 -10.51 5.14
N THR A 38 -1.80 -11.31 4.25
CA THR A 38 -2.34 -12.62 4.61
C THR A 38 -1.24 -13.56 5.08
N ASP A 39 -0.11 -13.57 4.40
CA ASP A 39 1.03 -14.42 4.77
C ASP A 39 1.62 -14.01 6.12
N SER A 40 1.42 -12.78 6.53
CA SER A 40 1.86 -12.27 7.83
C SER A 40 0.75 -12.36 8.88
N ALA A 41 -0.27 -13.16 8.65
CA ALA A 41 -1.42 -13.36 9.54
C ALA A 41 -2.20 -12.06 9.79
N GLY A 42 -2.14 -11.14 8.84
CA GLY A 42 -2.95 -9.94 8.88
C GLY A 42 -4.27 -10.09 8.17
N SER A 43 -5.04 -9.03 8.14
CA SER A 43 -6.35 -9.00 7.50
C SER A 43 -6.46 -7.78 6.58
N PHE A 44 -6.64 -8.04 5.30
CA PHE A 44 -6.91 -6.99 4.33
C PHE A 44 -8.38 -6.60 4.44
N LYS A 45 -8.65 -5.30 4.52
CA LYS A 45 -10.01 -4.82 4.75
C LYS A 45 -10.63 -4.21 3.51
N GLU A 46 -9.94 -3.27 2.89
CA GLU A 46 -10.59 -2.46 1.86
C GLU A 46 -9.57 -1.87 0.90
N ALA A 47 -9.96 -1.76 -0.36
CA ALA A 47 -9.22 -1.01 -1.38
C ALA A 47 -10.14 0.08 -1.91
N ASP A 48 -9.66 1.32 -1.89
CA ASP A 48 -10.38 2.48 -2.39
C ASP A 48 -9.56 3.11 -3.51
N ILE A 49 -10.00 2.92 -4.74
CA ILE A 49 -9.34 3.48 -5.92
C ILE A 49 -10.03 4.78 -6.26
N ARG A 50 -9.33 5.89 -6.07
CA ARG A 50 -9.91 7.22 -6.24
C ARG A 50 -9.71 7.81 -7.63
N GLY A 51 -8.99 7.11 -8.49
CA GLY A 51 -8.79 7.54 -9.86
C GLY A 51 -7.60 8.46 -10.05
N VAL A 52 -7.44 8.92 -11.29
CA VAL A 52 -6.32 9.76 -11.69
C VAL A 52 -6.59 11.20 -11.29
N LYS A 53 -5.61 11.81 -10.62
CA LYS A 53 -5.69 13.21 -10.19
C LYS A 53 -4.38 13.91 -10.46
N ARG A 54 -4.47 15.23 -10.66
CA ARG A 54 -3.29 16.06 -10.82
C ARG A 54 -2.56 16.19 -9.49
N MET A 55 -1.24 15.99 -9.54
CA MET A 55 -0.40 16.16 -8.36
C MET A 55 0.06 17.61 -8.26
N LEU A 56 0.28 18.09 -7.03
CA LEU A 56 0.76 19.44 -6.79
C LEU A 56 2.15 19.64 -7.40
N HIS A 57 3.01 18.62 -7.27
CA HIS A 57 4.36 18.63 -7.83
C HIS A 57 4.57 17.38 -8.67
N PRO A 58 5.24 17.49 -9.82
CA PRO A 58 5.54 16.32 -10.63
C PRO A 58 6.43 15.32 -9.88
N ILE A 59 6.19 14.03 -10.11
CA ILE A 59 7.03 12.94 -9.62
C ILE A 59 7.47 12.14 -10.84
N ARG A 60 8.78 11.98 -11.05
CA ARG A 60 9.35 11.23 -12.19
C ARG A 60 8.74 11.64 -13.52
N LYS A 61 8.56 12.93 -13.77
CA LYS A 61 7.95 13.47 -15.01
C LYS A 61 6.44 13.33 -15.08
N PHE A 62 5.81 12.60 -14.18
CA PHE A 62 4.35 12.49 -14.16
C PHE A 62 3.76 13.70 -13.44
N ARG A 63 2.77 14.31 -14.05
CA ARG A 63 2.03 15.43 -13.46
C ARG A 63 0.73 14.96 -12.82
N GLU A 64 0.30 13.75 -13.18
CA GLU A 64 -0.88 13.10 -12.64
C GLU A 64 -0.51 11.77 -12.03
N GLY A 65 -1.34 11.27 -11.14
CA GLY A 65 -1.13 9.98 -10.53
C GLY A 65 -2.46 9.30 -10.23
N LEU A 66 -2.42 7.99 -10.15
CA LEU A 66 -3.57 7.19 -9.77
C LEU A 66 -3.55 7.03 -8.26
N TYR A 67 -4.53 7.60 -7.57
CA TYR A 67 -4.61 7.59 -6.11
C TYR A 67 -5.37 6.37 -5.62
N VAL A 68 -4.71 5.61 -4.75
CA VAL A 68 -5.26 4.37 -4.20
C VAL A 68 -5.03 4.35 -2.69
N PHE A 69 -6.05 3.93 -1.95
CA PHE A 69 -5.96 3.77 -0.50
C PHE A 69 -6.33 2.35 -0.13
N LEU A 70 -5.49 1.71 0.67
CA LEU A 70 -5.71 0.35 1.14
C LEU A 70 -5.76 0.34 2.65
N GLN A 71 -6.74 -0.36 3.22
CA GLN A 71 -6.84 -0.51 4.67
C GLN A 71 -6.67 -1.96 5.06
N PHE A 72 -5.95 -2.18 6.14
CA PHE A 72 -5.63 -3.53 6.61
C PHE A 72 -5.24 -3.52 8.08
N SER A 73 -5.22 -4.71 8.67
CA SER A 73 -4.74 -4.91 10.03
C SER A 73 -3.59 -5.91 10.01
N ILE A 74 -2.54 -5.64 10.78
CA ILE A 74 -1.38 -6.51 10.84
C ILE A 74 -0.59 -6.20 12.11
N GLU A 75 0.27 -7.14 12.50
CA GLU A 75 1.21 -6.88 13.59
C GLU A 75 2.19 -5.79 13.18
N SER A 76 2.53 -4.92 14.12
CA SER A 76 3.37 -3.75 13.83
C SER A 76 4.75 -4.14 13.29
N ASN A 77 5.32 -5.25 13.74
CA ASN A 77 6.63 -5.70 13.28
C ASN A 77 6.63 -6.29 11.86
N LYS A 78 5.46 -6.46 11.27
CA LYS A 78 5.33 -7.00 9.90
C LYS A 78 5.13 -5.91 8.85
N VAL A 79 4.93 -4.68 9.26
CA VAL A 79 4.71 -3.57 8.33
C VAL A 79 5.91 -3.37 7.41
N SER A 80 7.12 -3.67 7.88
CA SER A 80 8.33 -3.53 7.08
C SER A 80 8.32 -4.38 5.80
N VAL A 81 7.63 -5.51 5.82
CA VAL A 81 7.52 -6.37 4.63
C VAL A 81 6.77 -5.64 3.53
N ILE A 82 5.68 -4.98 3.91
CA ILE A 82 4.87 -4.21 2.97
C ILE A 82 5.64 -2.98 2.49
N ASN A 83 6.29 -2.29 3.42
CA ASN A 83 7.08 -1.11 3.10
C ASN A 83 8.16 -1.44 2.07
N ASN A 84 8.88 -2.55 2.25
CA ASN A 84 9.93 -2.96 1.33
C ASN A 84 9.37 -3.27 -0.06
N HIS A 85 8.23 -3.95 -0.13
CA HIS A 85 7.59 -4.26 -1.40
C HIS A 85 7.21 -2.98 -2.16
N LEU A 86 6.59 -2.04 -1.48
CA LEU A 86 6.16 -0.78 -2.11
C LEU A 86 7.36 0.06 -2.54
N ASN A 87 8.42 0.04 -1.74
CA ASN A 87 9.61 0.83 -2.02
C ASN A 87 10.33 0.39 -3.29
N ILE A 88 10.28 -0.89 -3.64
CA ILE A 88 10.93 -1.40 -4.84
C ILE A 88 10.02 -1.47 -6.06
N ASN A 89 8.73 -1.23 -5.89
CA ASN A 89 7.79 -1.30 -7.01
C ASN A 89 7.86 -0.01 -7.83
N GLN A 90 8.28 -0.14 -9.08
CA GLN A 90 8.50 1.01 -9.95
C GLN A 90 7.21 1.71 -10.38
N SER A 91 6.08 1.02 -10.30
CA SER A 91 4.78 1.63 -10.63
C SER A 91 4.23 2.48 -9.51
N VAL A 92 4.80 2.36 -8.31
CA VAL A 92 4.39 3.18 -7.17
C VAL A 92 5.28 4.41 -7.10
N LEU A 93 4.72 5.58 -7.40
CA LEU A 93 5.47 6.84 -7.40
C LEU A 93 5.76 7.32 -5.98
N ARG A 94 4.78 7.19 -5.11
CA ARG A 94 4.89 7.61 -3.71
C ARG A 94 3.89 6.83 -2.89
N TYR A 95 4.24 6.57 -1.64
CA TYR A 95 3.32 5.93 -0.71
C TYR A 95 3.59 6.38 0.71
N LEU A 96 2.56 6.25 1.55
CA LEU A 96 2.65 6.51 2.97
C LEU A 96 1.83 5.46 3.70
N ILE A 97 2.43 4.82 4.71
CA ILE A 97 1.73 3.88 5.58
C ILE A 97 1.46 4.59 6.89
N THR A 98 0.19 4.71 7.22
CA THR A 98 -0.26 5.43 8.42
C THR A 98 -0.99 4.46 9.34
N ARG A 99 -0.68 4.53 10.61
CA ARG A 99 -1.45 3.80 11.63
C ARG A 99 -2.69 4.59 11.98
N LEU A 100 -3.84 3.93 11.92
CA LEU A 100 -5.13 4.54 12.21
C LEU A 100 -5.45 4.57 13.71
#